data_6cdd06b98925e83e5933fb1ff1142870
#
_entry.id   6cdd06b98925e83e5933fb1ff1142870
#
_cell.length_a   1.000
_cell.length_b   1.000
_cell.length_c   1.000
_cell.angle_alpha   90.00
_cell.angle_beta   90.00
_cell.angle_gamma   90.00
#
_symmetry.space_group_name_H-M   'P 1'
#
loop_
_entity.id
_entity.type
_entity.pdbx_description
1 polymer ?
#
loop_
_entity_poly.entity_id
_entity_poly.type
_entity_poly.pdbx_seq_one_letter_code
_entity_poly.pdbx_strand_id
1 'polypeptide(L)'
;GRGDCGLDDEFVCFDIETTGLKVDREAITEIGAVVLKNGEICERFQTFVNPNRRLTPEIIGLTGITDEMLKDAPQLKDALTEFLKFVNGRPLAAHNAEFDIGFIRAGCKKVGLEFDPTYVDSLILAQNLLPGLGKYKLDIVADHLDLPAFNHHRASDDAATVGYMLIPFWKMLHERGIHTLQAVNKEMEKLRPLGSKSNRFPKHIIILARNKVGLKNLYQLISASNLKYFKRVPTIPKSELMAHREGLIIGSACEAGELFKAVVDHKDWDELKRIASFYDYLEIQPLCNNAFMLRNGDAERGGSAGVQPHHRPAGRGAGQAGVRHRRRALPGAGGRGIPPYPAGQQEVRGRGRAAAHLLQDHGGD
;
A
#
# COMPACT_ATOMS: atom_id res chain seq x y z
N GLY A 1 -8.21 21.41 -9.68
CA GLY A 1 -7.41 21.60 -8.50
C GLY A 1 -7.73 22.90 -7.83
N ARG A 2 -8.20 22.84 -6.59
CA ARG A 2 -8.26 24.01 -5.72
C ARG A 2 -6.83 24.49 -5.49
N GLY A 3 -6.63 25.81 -5.42
CA GLY A 3 -5.34 26.43 -5.21
C GLY A 3 -4.63 25.93 -3.94
N ASP A 4 -3.36 26.27 -3.80
CA ASP A 4 -2.54 25.90 -2.66
C ASP A 4 -3.20 26.33 -1.34
N CYS A 5 -3.22 25.42 -0.33
CA CYS A 5 -3.78 25.70 0.99
C CYS A 5 -2.67 26.19 1.93
N GLY A 6 -2.91 27.29 2.66
CA GLY A 6 -2.06 27.75 3.75
C GLY A 6 -2.13 26.80 4.96
N LEU A 7 -1.02 26.67 5.72
CA LEU A 7 -1.02 25.89 6.95
C LEU A 7 -1.88 26.55 8.07
N ASP A 8 -2.15 27.85 7.97
CA ASP A 8 -3.01 28.59 8.89
C ASP A 8 -4.48 28.56 8.48
N ASP A 9 -4.82 27.92 7.34
CA ASP A 9 -6.20 27.70 6.93
C ASP A 9 -6.92 26.74 7.87
N GLU A 10 -8.26 26.69 7.78
CA GLU A 10 -9.06 25.73 8.55
C GLU A 10 -8.86 24.31 8.01
N PHE A 11 -8.44 23.38 8.86
CA PHE A 11 -8.32 21.96 8.56
C PHE A 11 -9.41 21.17 9.25
N VAL A 12 -9.99 20.20 8.55
CA VAL A 12 -10.83 19.18 9.16
C VAL A 12 -9.96 17.96 9.43
N CYS A 13 -9.63 17.76 10.71
CA CYS A 13 -8.96 16.56 11.17
C CYS A 13 -10.00 15.49 11.43
N PHE A 14 -9.81 14.28 10.90
CA PHE A 14 -10.82 13.23 11.04
C PHE A 14 -10.19 11.86 11.20
N ASP A 15 -10.96 10.95 11.70
CA ASP A 15 -10.65 9.53 11.88
C ASP A 15 -11.92 8.70 11.69
N ILE A 16 -11.77 7.44 11.32
CA ILE A 16 -12.89 6.52 11.17
C ILE A 16 -12.64 5.21 11.92
N GLU A 17 -13.72 4.61 12.40
CA GLU A 17 -13.74 3.22 12.82
C GLU A 17 -14.43 2.36 11.77
N THR A 18 -13.95 1.13 11.60
CA THR A 18 -14.40 0.22 10.55
C THR A 18 -14.56 -1.20 11.07
N THR A 19 -15.28 -2.04 10.32
CA THR A 19 -15.41 -3.48 10.62
C THR A 19 -14.15 -4.30 10.31
N GLY A 20 -13.12 -3.66 9.76
CA GLY A 20 -11.84 -4.28 9.41
C GLY A 20 -11.01 -3.45 8.45
N LEU A 21 -9.92 -3.98 7.95
CA LEU A 21 -8.89 -3.22 7.23
C LEU A 21 -9.09 -3.13 5.70
N LYS A 22 -9.97 -3.95 5.12
CA LYS A 22 -10.10 -4.06 3.66
C LYS A 22 -11.23 -3.18 3.15
N VAL A 23 -10.89 -2.11 2.43
CA VAL A 23 -11.83 -1.11 1.88
C VAL A 23 -12.93 -1.72 1.00
N ASP A 24 -12.61 -2.79 0.27
CA ASP A 24 -13.54 -3.48 -0.65
C ASP A 24 -14.56 -4.39 0.05
N ARG A 25 -14.31 -4.78 1.31
CA ARG A 25 -15.12 -5.78 2.04
C ARG A 25 -15.71 -5.23 3.32
N GLU A 26 -15.06 -4.27 3.94
CA GLU A 26 -15.40 -3.78 5.26
C GLU A 26 -16.23 -2.49 5.18
N ALA A 27 -16.84 -2.12 6.29
CA ALA A 27 -17.73 -0.99 6.38
C ALA A 27 -17.28 0.00 7.46
N ILE A 28 -17.60 1.27 7.27
CA ILE A 28 -17.43 2.31 8.28
C ILE A 28 -18.47 2.12 9.38
N THR A 29 -18.06 2.28 10.63
CA THR A 29 -18.92 2.17 11.83
C THR A 29 -18.99 3.49 12.60
N GLU A 30 -17.97 4.33 12.55
CA GLU A 30 -17.95 5.67 13.15
C GLU A 30 -17.14 6.62 12.28
N ILE A 31 -17.53 7.89 12.24
CA ILE A 31 -16.76 8.99 11.67
C ILE A 31 -16.66 10.06 12.73
N GLY A 32 -15.45 10.44 13.11
CA GLY A 32 -15.17 11.55 14.01
C GLY A 32 -14.38 12.63 13.28
N ALA A 33 -14.69 13.89 13.52
CA ALA A 33 -13.97 15.00 12.94
C ALA A 33 -13.96 16.23 13.84
N VAL A 34 -12.92 17.04 13.69
CA VAL A 34 -12.80 18.34 14.37
C VAL A 34 -12.28 19.37 13.37
N VAL A 35 -12.61 20.63 13.59
CA VAL A 35 -12.02 21.75 12.85
C VAL A 35 -10.89 22.36 13.66
N LEU A 36 -9.69 22.35 13.09
CA LEU A 36 -8.53 23.09 13.58
C LEU A 36 -8.49 24.44 12.88
N LYS A 37 -8.52 25.52 13.65
CA LYS A 37 -8.45 26.90 13.20
C LYS A 37 -7.57 27.72 14.14
N ASN A 38 -6.57 28.41 13.61
CA ASN A 38 -5.66 29.26 14.38
C ASN A 38 -5.05 28.56 15.62
N GLY A 39 -4.71 27.29 15.51
CA GLY A 39 -4.15 26.50 16.61
C GLY A 39 -5.15 26.03 17.66
N GLU A 40 -6.45 26.16 17.41
CA GLU A 40 -7.52 25.74 18.32
C GLU A 40 -8.54 24.84 17.62
N ILE A 41 -9.11 23.91 18.38
CA ILE A 41 -10.23 23.08 17.91
C ILE A 41 -11.53 23.84 18.21
N CYS A 42 -12.24 24.27 17.16
CA CYS A 42 -13.43 25.11 17.27
C CYS A 42 -14.75 24.41 16.95
N GLU A 43 -14.74 23.32 16.19
CA GLU A 43 -15.94 22.57 15.83
C GLU A 43 -15.68 21.07 15.97
N ARG A 44 -16.75 20.30 16.27
CA ARG A 44 -16.68 18.85 16.38
C ARG A 44 -17.83 18.19 15.65
N PHE A 45 -17.55 17.05 15.03
CA PHE A 45 -18.52 16.20 14.37
C PHE A 45 -18.29 14.75 14.80
N GLN A 46 -19.36 14.02 15.01
CA GLN A 46 -19.33 12.60 15.27
C GLN A 46 -20.62 11.96 14.78
N THR A 47 -20.52 10.85 14.10
CA THR A 47 -21.67 10.02 13.74
C THR A 47 -21.28 8.54 13.75
N PHE A 48 -22.16 7.71 14.28
CA PHE A 48 -22.11 6.28 13.99
C PHE A 48 -22.67 6.01 12.60
N VAL A 49 -22.30 4.88 12.04
CA VAL A 49 -22.79 4.40 10.75
C VAL A 49 -23.24 2.96 10.91
N ASN A 50 -24.48 2.65 10.51
CA ASN A 50 -24.92 1.26 10.51
C ASN A 50 -24.25 0.48 9.39
N PRO A 51 -23.39 -0.53 9.70
CA PRO A 51 -22.67 -1.29 8.69
C PRO A 51 -23.54 -2.34 8.00
N ASN A 52 -24.81 -2.51 8.43
CA ASN A 52 -25.73 -3.55 7.99
C ASN A 52 -25.17 -4.98 8.14
N ARG A 53 -24.34 -5.19 9.13
CA ARG A 53 -23.74 -6.48 9.52
C ARG A 53 -23.41 -6.49 11.00
N ARG A 54 -23.25 -7.67 11.56
CA ARG A 54 -22.77 -7.83 12.94
C ARG A 54 -21.28 -7.57 13.01
N LEU A 55 -20.85 -7.00 14.13
CA LEU A 55 -19.44 -6.81 14.45
C LEU A 55 -18.84 -8.11 15.00
N THR A 56 -17.57 -8.33 14.71
CA THR A 56 -16.83 -9.44 15.34
C THR A 56 -16.45 -9.05 16.78
N PRO A 57 -16.31 -10.04 17.70
CA PRO A 57 -15.85 -9.77 19.06
C PRO A 57 -14.53 -9.00 19.13
N GLU A 58 -13.64 -9.22 18.18
CA GLU A 58 -12.35 -8.52 18.05
C GLU A 58 -12.56 -7.03 17.80
N ILE A 59 -13.43 -6.66 16.85
CA ILE A 59 -13.74 -5.26 16.55
C ILE A 59 -14.44 -4.58 17.72
N ILE A 60 -15.39 -5.27 18.39
CA ILE A 60 -16.03 -4.75 19.60
C ILE A 60 -14.99 -4.51 20.70
N GLY A 61 -14.08 -5.46 20.91
CA GLY A 61 -13.01 -5.34 21.89
C GLY A 61 -12.00 -4.23 21.58
N LEU A 62 -11.74 -3.97 20.29
CA LEU A 62 -10.82 -2.93 19.85
C LEU A 62 -11.41 -1.53 19.96
N THR A 63 -12.62 -1.34 19.43
CA THR A 63 -13.26 -0.01 19.28
C THR A 63 -14.22 0.35 20.41
N GLY A 64 -14.67 -0.64 21.18
CA GLY A 64 -15.73 -0.47 22.16
C GLY A 64 -17.12 -0.21 21.54
N ILE A 65 -17.23 -0.23 20.22
CA ILE A 65 -18.49 -0.05 19.49
C ILE A 65 -19.22 -1.39 19.45
N THR A 66 -20.51 -1.40 19.82
CA THR A 66 -21.33 -2.60 19.87
C THR A 66 -22.42 -2.59 18.80
N ASP A 67 -22.96 -3.76 18.45
CA ASP A 67 -24.08 -3.87 17.52
C ASP A 67 -25.30 -3.06 17.99
N GLU A 68 -25.53 -2.99 19.30
CA GLU A 68 -26.62 -2.22 19.90
C GLU A 68 -26.47 -0.71 19.64
N MET A 69 -25.23 -0.19 19.68
CA MET A 69 -24.95 1.22 19.37
C MET A 69 -25.20 1.56 17.90
N LEU A 70 -25.07 0.58 17.01
CA LEU A 70 -25.14 0.79 15.56
C LEU A 70 -26.52 0.47 14.96
N LYS A 71 -27.42 -0.23 15.66
CA LYS A 71 -28.68 -0.69 15.08
C LYS A 71 -29.56 0.44 14.54
N ASP A 72 -29.61 1.56 15.25
CA ASP A 72 -30.40 2.75 14.92
C ASP A 72 -29.54 3.88 14.32
N ALA A 73 -28.26 3.60 14.03
CA ALA A 73 -27.35 4.58 13.44
C ALA A 73 -27.73 4.90 11.98
N PRO A 74 -27.37 6.10 11.49
CA PRO A 74 -27.59 6.48 10.10
C PRO A 74 -27.00 5.46 9.11
N GLN A 75 -27.64 5.35 7.95
CA GLN A 75 -27.09 4.61 6.83
C GLN A 75 -25.89 5.36 6.23
N LEU A 76 -25.03 4.62 5.53
CA LEU A 76 -23.80 5.17 4.96
C LEU A 76 -24.00 6.46 4.16
N LYS A 77 -25.05 6.54 3.34
CA LYS A 77 -25.34 7.72 2.52
C LYS A 77 -25.60 8.95 3.37
N ASP A 78 -26.42 8.82 4.40
CA ASP A 78 -26.80 9.94 5.25
C ASP A 78 -25.60 10.41 6.09
N ALA A 79 -24.88 9.47 6.69
CA ALA A 79 -23.66 9.75 7.45
C ALA A 79 -22.60 10.47 6.61
N LEU A 80 -22.33 9.98 5.39
CA LEU A 80 -21.38 10.63 4.49
C LEU A 80 -21.87 12.01 4.01
N THR A 81 -23.17 12.16 3.76
CA THR A 81 -23.73 13.47 3.39
C THR A 81 -23.49 14.51 4.46
N GLU A 82 -23.76 14.17 5.73
CA GLU A 82 -23.53 15.07 6.85
C GLU A 82 -22.03 15.33 7.09
N PHE A 83 -21.21 14.30 6.96
CA PHE A 83 -19.75 14.46 7.02
C PHE A 83 -19.23 15.42 5.95
N LEU A 84 -19.66 15.26 4.68
CA LEU A 84 -19.24 16.15 3.59
C LEU A 84 -19.73 17.59 3.77
N LYS A 85 -20.93 17.80 4.35
CA LYS A 85 -21.40 19.14 4.75
C LYS A 85 -20.50 19.74 5.82
N PHE A 86 -20.11 18.95 6.83
CA PHE A 86 -19.17 19.40 7.85
C PHE A 86 -17.81 19.74 7.25
N VAL A 87 -17.28 18.92 6.35
CA VAL A 87 -16.02 19.18 5.64
C VAL A 87 -16.09 20.49 4.86
N ASN A 88 -17.19 20.75 4.19
CA ASN A 88 -17.46 21.98 3.45
C ASN A 88 -16.30 22.43 2.55
N GLY A 89 -15.64 21.47 1.91
CA GLY A 89 -14.52 21.72 1.02
C GLY A 89 -13.22 22.17 1.67
N ARG A 90 -13.13 22.17 2.99
CA ARG A 90 -11.88 22.42 3.72
C ARG A 90 -10.89 21.27 3.50
N PRO A 91 -9.57 21.54 3.57
CA PRO A 91 -8.57 20.49 3.52
C PRO A 91 -8.71 19.53 4.70
N LEU A 92 -8.42 18.25 4.45
CA LEU A 92 -8.52 17.19 5.44
C LEU A 92 -7.15 16.84 6.03
N ALA A 93 -7.15 16.34 7.26
CA ALA A 93 -5.98 15.72 7.88
C ALA A 93 -6.39 14.43 8.60
N ALA A 94 -5.58 13.39 8.47
CA ALA A 94 -5.76 12.14 9.20
C ALA A 94 -4.40 11.48 9.48
N HIS A 95 -4.37 10.49 10.37
CA HIS A 95 -3.16 9.74 10.70
C HIS A 95 -3.15 8.40 9.96
N ASN A 96 -2.27 8.24 8.97
CA ASN A 96 -2.32 7.21 7.94
C ASN A 96 -3.50 7.45 6.97
N ALA A 97 -3.56 8.68 6.48
CA ALA A 97 -4.70 9.26 5.76
C ALA A 97 -5.21 8.43 4.57
N GLU A 98 -4.34 7.67 3.89
CA GLU A 98 -4.73 6.78 2.78
C GLU A 98 -5.79 5.76 3.20
N PHE A 99 -5.75 5.28 4.45
CA PHE A 99 -6.74 4.36 4.98
C PHE A 99 -8.12 5.03 5.07
N ASP A 100 -8.21 6.15 5.79
CA ASP A 100 -9.47 6.85 6.06
C ASP A 100 -10.06 7.43 4.77
N ILE A 101 -9.24 8.10 3.98
CA ILE A 101 -9.62 8.65 2.67
C ILE A 101 -10.09 7.54 1.74
N GLY A 102 -9.44 6.38 1.76
CA GLY A 102 -9.82 5.21 0.97
C GLY A 102 -11.22 4.71 1.28
N PHE A 103 -11.55 4.56 2.56
CA PHE A 103 -12.90 4.15 2.99
C PHE A 103 -13.97 5.20 2.67
N ILE A 104 -13.71 6.49 2.93
CA ILE A 104 -14.65 7.56 2.58
C ILE A 104 -14.86 7.62 1.07
N ARG A 105 -13.80 7.55 0.28
CA ARG A 105 -13.87 7.55 -1.20
C ARG A 105 -14.69 6.38 -1.74
N ALA A 106 -14.42 5.17 -1.25
CA ALA A 106 -15.18 3.98 -1.63
C ALA A 106 -16.65 4.08 -1.22
N GLY A 107 -16.92 4.57 0.00
CA GLY A 107 -18.27 4.81 0.48
C GLY A 107 -19.02 5.83 -0.36
N CYS A 108 -18.42 6.99 -0.66
CA CYS A 108 -19.00 8.03 -1.52
C CYS A 108 -19.31 7.49 -2.92
N LYS A 109 -18.37 6.77 -3.54
CA LYS A 109 -18.59 6.12 -4.84
C LYS A 109 -19.79 5.16 -4.82
N LYS A 110 -19.91 4.36 -3.75
CA LYS A 110 -21.01 3.40 -3.57
C LYS A 110 -22.38 4.07 -3.49
N VAL A 111 -22.48 5.24 -2.88
CA VAL A 111 -23.73 5.97 -2.65
C VAL A 111 -23.99 7.13 -3.62
N GLY A 112 -23.08 7.33 -4.59
CA GLY A 112 -23.22 8.35 -5.63
C GLY A 112 -22.91 9.78 -5.16
N LEU A 113 -21.99 9.95 -4.20
CA LEU A 113 -21.49 11.24 -3.74
C LEU A 113 -20.10 11.52 -4.34
N GLU A 114 -19.82 12.79 -4.64
CA GLU A 114 -18.49 13.23 -5.09
C GLU A 114 -17.56 13.45 -3.89
N PHE A 115 -16.32 12.99 -4.00
CA PHE A 115 -15.30 13.17 -2.97
C PHE A 115 -13.90 13.26 -3.59
N ASP A 116 -13.40 14.47 -3.71
CA ASP A 116 -12.06 14.78 -4.21
C ASP A 116 -11.38 15.79 -3.25
N PRO A 117 -10.92 15.34 -2.08
CA PRO A 117 -10.35 16.21 -1.06
C PRO A 117 -8.89 16.55 -1.34
N THR A 118 -8.49 17.74 -0.91
CA THR A 118 -7.09 18.03 -0.56
C THR A 118 -6.85 17.53 0.86
N TYR A 119 -5.76 16.80 1.10
CA TYR A 119 -5.48 16.27 2.44
C TYR A 119 -3.99 16.19 2.76
N VAL A 120 -3.69 16.11 4.05
CA VAL A 120 -2.36 15.88 4.60
C VAL A 120 -2.38 14.67 5.53
N ASP A 121 -1.28 13.91 5.51
CA ASP A 121 -1.10 12.73 6.36
C ASP A 121 -0.17 13.07 7.54
N SER A 122 -0.72 13.10 8.76
CA SER A 122 0.04 13.37 9.97
C SER A 122 1.06 12.27 10.31
N LEU A 123 0.86 11.04 9.83
CA LEU A 123 1.85 9.97 9.95
C LEU A 123 3.11 10.30 9.14
N ILE A 124 2.94 10.75 7.90
CA ILE A 124 4.06 11.16 7.03
C ILE A 124 4.78 12.37 7.63
N LEU A 125 4.03 13.36 8.14
CA LEU A 125 4.61 14.50 8.85
C LEU A 125 5.44 14.04 10.05
N ALA A 126 4.89 13.19 10.92
CA ALA A 126 5.59 12.66 12.09
C ALA A 126 6.89 11.94 11.71
N GLN A 127 6.85 11.09 10.68
CA GLN A 127 8.03 10.35 10.20
C GLN A 127 9.17 11.27 9.71
N ASN A 128 8.83 12.43 9.19
CA ASN A 128 9.81 13.38 8.65
C ASN A 128 10.23 14.47 9.64
N LEU A 129 9.33 14.89 10.54
CA LEU A 129 9.58 15.96 11.51
C LEU A 129 10.15 15.44 12.84
N LEU A 130 9.88 14.18 13.18
CA LEU A 130 10.31 13.53 14.42
C LEU A 130 11.22 12.34 14.13
N PRO A 131 12.42 12.53 13.58
CA PRO A 131 13.30 11.42 13.26
C PRO A 131 13.74 10.67 14.53
N GLY A 132 13.81 9.34 14.45
CA GLY A 132 14.34 8.51 15.54
C GLY A 132 13.28 7.83 16.41
N LEU A 133 11.99 8.09 16.22
CA LEU A 133 10.94 7.29 16.84
C LEU A 133 10.91 5.88 16.21
N GLY A 134 10.89 4.83 17.04
CA GLY A 134 10.85 3.46 16.57
C GLY A 134 9.52 3.07 15.91
N LYS A 135 8.44 3.74 16.32
CA LYS A 135 7.07 3.57 15.82
C LYS A 135 6.38 4.93 15.77
N TYR A 136 5.44 5.09 14.83
CA TYR A 136 4.72 6.35 14.60
C TYR A 136 3.20 6.13 14.67
N LYS A 137 2.73 5.29 15.60
CA LYS A 137 1.31 5.18 15.92
C LYS A 137 0.82 6.48 16.55
N LEU A 138 -0.46 6.77 16.42
CA LEU A 138 -1.07 8.01 16.91
C LEU A 138 -0.76 8.28 18.39
N ASP A 139 -0.97 7.26 19.24
CA ASP A 139 -0.67 7.27 20.68
C ASP A 139 0.79 7.58 20.97
N ILE A 140 1.73 6.91 20.28
CA ILE A 140 3.17 7.09 20.49
C ILE A 140 3.63 8.50 20.09
N VAL A 141 3.09 9.02 18.97
CA VAL A 141 3.44 10.38 18.53
C VAL A 141 2.82 11.43 19.46
N ALA A 142 1.58 11.20 19.92
CA ALA A 142 0.92 12.07 20.88
C ALA A 142 1.70 12.15 22.22
N ASP A 143 2.12 11.00 22.75
CA ASP A 143 2.95 10.92 23.96
C ASP A 143 4.30 11.64 23.78
N HIS A 144 4.95 11.45 22.63
CA HIS A 144 6.21 12.12 22.33
C HIS A 144 6.11 13.64 22.24
N LEU A 145 4.94 14.14 21.83
CA LEU A 145 4.65 15.57 21.72
C LEU A 145 4.01 16.15 23.01
N ASP A 146 3.91 15.38 24.08
CA ASP A 146 3.25 15.74 25.34
C ASP A 146 1.82 16.26 25.15
N LEU A 147 1.09 15.65 24.20
CA LEU A 147 -0.30 16.02 23.95
C LEU A 147 -1.24 15.46 25.03
N PRO A 148 -2.41 16.11 25.26
CA PRO A 148 -3.39 15.62 26.22
C PRO A 148 -3.77 14.16 25.96
N ALA A 149 -3.88 13.35 27.01
CA ALA A 149 -4.32 11.96 26.89
C ALA A 149 -5.81 11.89 26.49
N PHE A 150 -6.11 11.06 25.50
CA PHE A 150 -7.45 10.82 25.00
C PHE A 150 -7.83 9.34 25.12
N ASN A 151 -9.14 9.07 25.07
CA ASN A 151 -9.63 7.70 24.97
C ASN A 151 -9.39 7.18 23.54
N HIS A 152 -8.32 6.44 23.35
CA HIS A 152 -8.00 5.82 22.06
C HIS A 152 -9.14 4.89 21.58
N HIS A 153 -9.26 4.75 20.26
CA HIS A 153 -10.26 3.94 19.58
C HIS A 153 -11.70 4.51 19.63
N ARG A 154 -11.81 5.83 19.70
CA ARG A 154 -13.03 6.58 19.40
C ARG A 154 -12.68 7.62 18.36
N ALA A 155 -13.33 7.56 17.21
CA ALA A 155 -12.99 8.38 16.04
C ALA A 155 -12.96 9.88 16.34
N SER A 156 -13.84 10.38 17.23
CA SER A 156 -13.85 11.79 17.63
C SER A 156 -12.62 12.21 18.45
N ASP A 157 -12.12 11.32 19.31
CA ASP A 157 -10.96 11.59 20.16
C ASP A 157 -9.66 11.46 19.36
N ASP A 158 -9.57 10.45 18.49
CA ASP A 158 -8.45 10.28 17.57
C ASP A 158 -8.36 11.44 16.56
N ALA A 159 -9.49 11.91 16.03
CA ALA A 159 -9.56 13.11 15.20
C ALA A 159 -9.04 14.36 15.93
N ALA A 160 -9.44 14.55 17.21
CA ALA A 160 -8.95 15.65 18.03
C ALA A 160 -7.43 15.55 18.28
N THR A 161 -6.92 14.33 18.51
CA THR A 161 -5.50 14.07 18.68
C THR A 161 -4.71 14.45 17.42
N VAL A 162 -5.22 14.11 16.22
CA VAL A 162 -4.64 14.57 14.95
C VAL A 162 -4.60 16.10 14.90
N GLY A 163 -5.68 16.79 15.27
CA GLY A 163 -5.74 18.26 15.32
C GLY A 163 -4.67 18.86 16.24
N TYR A 164 -4.56 18.36 17.47
CA TYR A 164 -3.52 18.80 18.39
C TYR A 164 -2.11 18.50 17.92
N MET A 165 -1.91 17.39 17.18
CA MET A 165 -0.62 17.03 16.61
C MET A 165 -0.19 17.97 15.48
N LEU A 166 -1.12 18.50 14.69
CA LEU A 166 -0.82 19.44 13.62
C LEU A 166 -0.26 20.76 14.16
N ILE A 167 -0.65 21.20 15.36
CA ILE A 167 -0.18 22.46 15.93
C ILE A 167 1.35 22.53 16.04
N PRO A 168 2.03 21.60 16.74
CA PRO A 168 3.49 21.59 16.76
C PRO A 168 4.11 21.34 15.40
N PHE A 169 3.47 20.55 14.53
CA PHE A 169 3.97 20.32 13.17
C PHE A 169 3.93 21.58 12.32
N TRP A 170 2.85 22.37 12.38
CA TRP A 170 2.76 23.64 11.70
C TRP A 170 3.82 24.62 12.20
N LYS A 171 4.05 24.66 13.52
CA LYS A 171 5.13 25.47 14.09
C LYS A 171 6.49 25.08 13.54
N MET A 172 6.84 23.78 13.54
CA MET A 172 8.11 23.27 13.01
C MET A 172 8.30 23.61 11.52
N LEU A 173 7.20 23.57 10.74
CA LEU A 173 7.22 23.89 9.32
C LEU A 173 7.37 25.39 9.07
N HIS A 174 6.64 26.24 9.81
CA HIS A 174 6.78 27.69 9.75
C HIS A 174 8.20 28.16 10.09
N GLU A 175 8.84 27.58 11.10
CA GLU A 175 10.24 27.84 11.47
C GLU A 175 11.22 27.50 10.33
N ARG A 176 10.83 26.61 9.41
CA ARG A 176 11.58 26.25 8.19
C ARG A 176 11.18 27.08 6.96
N GLY A 177 10.31 28.09 7.12
CA GLY A 177 9.82 28.92 6.03
C GLY A 177 8.78 28.22 5.14
N ILE A 178 8.13 27.17 5.64
CA ILE A 178 7.10 26.40 4.91
C ILE A 178 5.74 26.81 5.45
N HIS A 179 4.91 27.38 4.56
CA HIS A 179 3.63 27.99 4.95
C HIS A 179 2.42 27.43 4.19
N THR A 180 2.63 26.55 3.21
CA THR A 180 1.57 25.97 2.38
C THR A 180 1.70 24.45 2.23
N LEU A 181 0.61 23.75 1.95
CA LEU A 181 0.63 22.30 1.72
C LEU A 181 1.50 21.91 0.53
N GLN A 182 1.52 22.72 -0.53
CA GLN A 182 2.38 22.47 -1.69
C GLN A 182 3.86 22.54 -1.30
N ALA A 183 4.23 23.53 -0.47
CA ALA A 183 5.59 23.62 0.06
C ALA A 183 5.94 22.47 1.00
N VAL A 184 4.98 22.01 1.83
CA VAL A 184 5.15 20.79 2.66
C VAL A 184 5.47 19.59 1.79
N ASN A 185 4.71 19.35 0.73
CA ASN A 185 4.95 18.20 -0.16
C ASN A 185 6.36 18.23 -0.77
N LYS A 186 6.79 19.40 -1.27
CA LYS A 186 8.15 19.58 -1.79
C LYS A 186 9.24 19.33 -0.73
N GLU A 187 9.00 19.76 0.51
CA GLU A 187 9.95 19.57 1.60
C GLU A 187 9.99 18.11 2.05
N MET A 188 8.83 17.44 2.16
CA MET A 188 8.76 16.02 2.47
C MET A 188 9.46 15.14 1.42
N GLU A 189 9.41 15.53 0.16
CA GLU A 189 10.20 14.90 -0.91
C GLU A 189 11.71 15.02 -0.69
N LYS A 190 12.18 16.20 -0.25
CA LYS A 190 13.59 16.44 0.05
C LYS A 190 14.06 15.74 1.32
N LEU A 191 13.20 15.71 2.36
CA LEU A 191 13.47 15.09 3.64
C LEU A 191 13.31 13.56 3.61
N ARG A 192 12.71 13.01 2.55
CA ARG A 192 12.74 11.55 2.36
C ARG A 192 14.22 11.16 2.25
N PRO A 193 14.81 10.53 3.30
CA PRO A 193 16.15 9.98 3.14
C PRO A 193 16.09 9.02 1.94
N LEU A 194 17.11 9.00 1.11
CA LEU A 194 17.39 7.90 0.19
C LEU A 194 17.43 6.61 1.01
N GLY A 195 16.29 6.08 1.43
CA GLY A 195 16.18 4.97 2.37
C GLY A 195 15.10 5.09 3.43
N SER A 196 14.25 6.15 3.45
CA SER A 196 13.08 6.12 4.30
C SER A 196 12.26 4.90 3.91
N LYS A 197 12.01 4.05 4.90
CA LYS A 197 11.28 2.79 4.75
C LYS A 197 9.89 3.07 4.16
N SER A 198 9.78 3.14 2.85
CA SER A 198 8.53 2.71 2.27
C SER A 198 8.35 1.28 2.78
N ASN A 199 7.27 0.99 3.47
CA ASN A 199 6.91 -0.37 3.91
C ASN A 199 6.60 -1.28 2.70
N ARG A 200 7.14 -0.95 1.54
CA ARG A 200 7.05 -1.73 0.32
C ARG A 200 8.18 -2.73 0.33
N PHE A 201 7.85 -3.93 0.74
CA PHE A 201 8.75 -5.05 0.58
C PHE A 201 9.18 -5.16 -0.89
N PRO A 202 10.47 -5.45 -1.15
CA PRO A 202 10.93 -5.72 -2.50
C PRO A 202 10.05 -6.77 -3.17
N LYS A 203 9.78 -6.60 -4.45
CA LYS A 203 9.00 -7.54 -5.24
C LYS A 203 9.93 -8.44 -6.04
N HIS A 204 9.58 -9.72 -6.15
CA HIS A 204 10.33 -10.64 -6.98
C HIS A 204 10.17 -10.30 -8.47
N ILE A 205 11.26 -10.45 -9.20
CA ILE A 205 11.32 -10.27 -10.64
C ILE A 205 12.27 -11.29 -11.25
N ILE A 206 12.02 -11.72 -12.47
CA ILE A 206 12.93 -12.55 -13.23
C ILE A 206 13.53 -11.70 -14.34
N ILE A 207 14.85 -11.75 -14.44
CA ILE A 207 15.62 -11.06 -15.48
C ILE A 207 16.43 -12.09 -16.23
N LEU A 208 16.25 -12.18 -17.55
CA LEU A 208 16.96 -13.06 -18.45
C LEU A 208 17.76 -12.22 -19.46
N ALA A 209 18.98 -12.65 -19.76
CA ALA A 209 19.76 -12.04 -20.83
C ALA A 209 19.39 -12.68 -22.17
N ARG A 210 18.99 -11.86 -23.14
CA ARG A 210 18.64 -12.28 -24.50
C ARG A 210 19.86 -12.37 -25.41
N ASN A 211 20.87 -11.54 -25.17
CA ASN A 211 22.07 -11.40 -26.00
C ASN A 211 23.26 -10.91 -25.15
N LYS A 212 24.41 -10.66 -25.79
CA LYS A 212 25.63 -10.19 -25.11
C LYS A 212 25.45 -8.81 -24.44
N VAL A 213 24.65 -7.89 -25.03
CA VAL A 213 24.34 -6.59 -24.43
C VAL A 213 23.54 -6.80 -23.16
N GLY A 214 22.48 -7.61 -23.21
CA GLY A 214 21.69 -7.96 -22.05
C GLY A 214 22.50 -8.66 -20.96
N LEU A 215 23.47 -9.52 -21.33
CA LEU A 215 24.35 -10.15 -20.35
C LEU A 215 25.21 -9.11 -19.61
N LYS A 216 25.78 -8.15 -20.33
CA LYS A 216 26.52 -7.02 -19.73
C LYS A 216 25.63 -6.22 -18.78
N ASN A 217 24.43 -5.84 -19.23
CA ASN A 217 23.47 -5.10 -18.43
C ASN A 217 23.03 -5.89 -17.19
N LEU A 218 22.82 -7.19 -17.31
CA LEU A 218 22.49 -8.06 -16.18
C LEU A 218 23.61 -8.04 -15.12
N TYR A 219 24.89 -8.14 -15.52
CA TYR A 219 26.00 -8.06 -14.58
C TYR A 219 26.09 -6.69 -13.90
N GLN A 220 25.81 -5.59 -14.62
CA GLN A 220 25.78 -4.25 -14.04
C GLN A 220 24.67 -4.14 -12.99
N LEU A 221 23.46 -4.64 -13.30
CA LEU A 221 22.33 -4.66 -12.36
C LEU A 221 22.62 -5.51 -11.12
N ILE A 222 23.24 -6.69 -11.30
CA ILE A 222 23.66 -7.55 -10.16
C ILE A 222 24.68 -6.83 -9.30
N SER A 223 25.68 -6.19 -9.89
CA SER A 223 26.67 -5.41 -9.15
C SER A 223 26.03 -4.24 -8.41
N ALA A 224 25.17 -3.47 -9.07
CA ALA A 224 24.44 -2.38 -8.45
C ALA A 224 23.55 -2.85 -7.28
N SER A 225 22.86 -3.97 -7.45
CA SER A 225 21.98 -4.53 -6.42
C SER A 225 22.73 -4.95 -5.14
N ASN A 226 23.96 -5.40 -5.28
CA ASN A 226 24.79 -5.86 -4.16
C ASN A 226 25.65 -4.74 -3.55
N LEU A 227 26.13 -3.79 -4.35
CA LEU A 227 27.06 -2.76 -3.89
C LEU A 227 26.37 -1.45 -3.52
N LYS A 228 25.33 -1.06 -4.28
CA LYS A 228 24.66 0.25 -4.12
C LYS A 228 23.30 0.13 -3.44
N TYR A 229 22.54 -0.90 -3.76
CA TYR A 229 21.12 -1.00 -3.35
C TYR A 229 20.84 -2.17 -2.40
N PHE A 230 21.85 -2.75 -1.78
CA PHE A 230 21.68 -3.86 -0.84
C PHE A 230 20.96 -3.40 0.44
N LYS A 231 19.80 -4.04 0.72
CA LYS A 231 19.03 -3.82 1.96
C LYS A 231 18.55 -5.17 2.50
N ARG A 232 19.32 -5.85 3.33
CA ARG A 232 19.09 -7.24 3.78
C ARG A 232 19.13 -8.27 2.65
N VAL A 233 18.66 -7.91 1.46
CA VAL A 233 18.72 -8.68 0.22
C VAL A 233 19.11 -7.74 -0.92
N PRO A 234 19.70 -8.26 -2.02
CA PRO A 234 19.95 -7.47 -3.23
C PRO A 234 18.64 -6.90 -3.77
N THR A 235 18.60 -5.60 -4.02
CA THR A 235 17.44 -4.90 -4.57
C THR A 235 17.84 -4.04 -5.76
N ILE A 236 16.92 -3.80 -6.68
CA ILE A 236 17.15 -2.94 -7.85
C ILE A 236 15.97 -1.97 -7.95
N PRO A 237 16.22 -0.64 -7.94
CA PRO A 237 15.19 0.34 -8.29
C PRO A 237 14.68 0.10 -9.72
N LYS A 238 13.40 0.37 -9.95
CA LYS A 238 12.76 0.19 -11.26
C LYS A 238 13.39 1.10 -12.32
N SER A 239 13.77 2.32 -11.96
CA SER A 239 14.53 3.25 -12.80
C SER A 239 15.87 2.69 -13.24
N GLU A 240 16.63 2.08 -12.34
CA GLU A 240 17.92 1.46 -12.66
C GLU A 240 17.75 0.27 -13.63
N LEU A 241 16.70 -0.55 -13.40
CA LEU A 241 16.34 -1.63 -14.31
C LEU A 241 15.97 -1.10 -15.69
N MET A 242 15.19 -0.02 -15.77
CA MET A 242 14.79 0.60 -17.04
C MET A 242 15.99 1.18 -17.79
N ALA A 243 16.94 1.80 -17.09
CA ALA A 243 18.15 2.34 -17.71
C ALA A 243 19.05 1.25 -18.35
N HIS A 244 18.94 0.01 -17.86
CA HIS A 244 19.74 -1.14 -18.34
C HIS A 244 18.88 -2.21 -19.04
N ARG A 245 17.67 -1.84 -19.51
CA ARG A 245 16.71 -2.83 -20.05
C ARG A 245 17.12 -3.45 -21.38
N GLU A 246 18.00 -2.82 -22.14
CA GLU A 246 18.40 -3.31 -23.47
C GLU A 246 18.98 -4.73 -23.40
N GLY A 247 18.47 -5.61 -24.26
CA GLY A 247 18.88 -7.00 -24.34
C GLY A 247 18.43 -7.89 -23.17
N LEU A 248 17.58 -7.39 -22.29
CA LEU A 248 16.97 -8.14 -21.20
C LEU A 248 15.53 -8.56 -21.53
N ILE A 249 15.12 -9.66 -20.93
CA ILE A 249 13.72 -10.15 -20.90
C ILE A 249 13.30 -10.19 -19.43
N ILE A 250 12.18 -9.52 -19.12
CA ILE A 250 11.70 -9.34 -17.75
C ILE A 250 10.41 -10.14 -17.55
N GLY A 251 10.37 -10.98 -16.52
CA GLY A 251 9.23 -11.81 -16.16
C GLY A 251 8.57 -11.39 -14.85
N SER A 252 7.26 -11.65 -14.73
CA SER A 252 6.43 -11.26 -13.58
C SER A 252 6.75 -12.03 -12.29
N ALA A 253 7.57 -13.06 -12.35
CA ALA A 253 7.95 -13.93 -11.24
C ALA A 253 6.76 -14.66 -10.55
N CYS A 254 6.92 -14.95 -9.25
CA CYS A 254 6.04 -15.80 -8.46
C CYS A 254 4.98 -14.98 -7.66
N GLU A 255 4.39 -15.60 -6.63
CA GLU A 255 3.43 -14.99 -5.70
C GLU A 255 4.00 -13.77 -4.94
N ALA A 256 5.32 -13.65 -4.83
CA ALA A 256 6.00 -12.49 -4.26
C ALA A 256 6.25 -11.37 -5.30
N GLY A 257 5.87 -11.58 -6.56
CA GLY A 257 5.95 -10.58 -7.63
C GLY A 257 4.90 -9.48 -7.49
N GLU A 258 5.13 -8.35 -8.16
CA GLU A 258 4.24 -7.18 -8.12
C GLU A 258 2.87 -7.49 -8.71
N LEU A 259 2.82 -8.12 -9.89
CA LEU A 259 1.57 -8.41 -10.58
C LEU A 259 0.69 -9.40 -9.79
N PHE A 260 1.29 -10.48 -9.27
CA PHE A 260 0.55 -11.48 -8.51
C PHE A 260 -0.06 -10.84 -7.24
N LYS A 261 0.71 -10.05 -6.51
CA LYS A 261 0.20 -9.32 -5.33
C LYS A 261 -0.90 -8.34 -5.68
N ALA A 262 -0.78 -7.61 -6.79
CA ALA A 262 -1.83 -6.70 -7.26
C ALA A 262 -3.14 -7.43 -7.57
N VAL A 263 -3.06 -8.67 -8.10
CA VAL A 263 -4.25 -9.53 -8.33
C VAL A 263 -4.87 -9.98 -7.00
N VAL A 264 -4.06 -10.42 -6.04
CA VAL A 264 -4.52 -10.82 -4.69
C VAL A 264 -5.12 -9.64 -3.94
N ASP A 265 -4.53 -8.45 -4.09
CA ASP A 265 -5.02 -7.21 -3.50
C ASP A 265 -6.25 -6.63 -4.24
N HIS A 266 -6.81 -7.36 -5.21
CA HIS A 266 -7.99 -6.98 -5.98
C HIS A 266 -7.90 -5.59 -6.64
N LYS A 267 -6.69 -5.22 -7.13
CA LYS A 267 -6.52 -4.00 -7.92
C LYS A 267 -7.42 -4.03 -9.16
N ASP A 268 -7.87 -2.86 -9.59
CA ASP A 268 -8.70 -2.75 -10.77
C ASP A 268 -7.99 -3.21 -12.06
N TRP A 269 -8.77 -3.42 -13.12
CA TRP A 269 -8.26 -3.99 -14.35
C TRP A 269 -7.25 -3.09 -15.06
N ASP A 270 -7.39 -1.79 -14.97
CA ASP A 270 -6.49 -0.84 -15.63
C ASP A 270 -5.14 -0.78 -14.90
N GLU A 271 -5.15 -0.82 -13.57
CA GLU A 271 -3.94 -0.96 -12.77
C GLU A 271 -3.23 -2.29 -13.04
N LEU A 272 -3.97 -3.40 -13.14
CA LEU A 272 -3.39 -4.71 -13.51
C LEU A 272 -2.75 -4.68 -14.90
N LYS A 273 -3.39 -4.03 -15.88
CA LYS A 273 -2.81 -3.84 -17.22
C LYS A 273 -1.53 -3.00 -17.17
N ARG A 274 -1.56 -1.89 -16.42
CA ARG A 274 -0.41 -1.00 -16.25
C ARG A 274 0.78 -1.76 -15.65
N ILE A 275 0.56 -2.56 -14.61
CA ILE A 275 1.60 -3.39 -14.00
C ILE A 275 2.08 -4.47 -14.98
N ALA A 276 1.16 -5.17 -15.64
CA ALA A 276 1.48 -6.24 -16.57
C ALA A 276 2.28 -5.77 -17.79
N SER A 277 2.03 -4.54 -18.27
CA SER A 277 2.74 -3.96 -19.41
C SER A 277 4.23 -3.74 -19.18
N PHE A 278 4.66 -3.71 -17.93
CA PHE A 278 6.08 -3.61 -17.58
C PHE A 278 6.89 -4.86 -17.93
N TYR A 279 6.25 -6.03 -17.95
CA TYR A 279 6.90 -7.33 -18.15
C TYR A 279 6.86 -7.77 -19.60
N ASP A 280 7.91 -8.44 -20.05
CA ASP A 280 7.98 -9.03 -21.39
C ASP A 280 7.20 -10.36 -21.46
N TYR A 281 7.08 -11.07 -20.32
CA TYR A 281 6.22 -12.24 -20.20
C TYR A 281 5.64 -12.38 -18.80
N LEU A 282 4.53 -13.12 -18.70
CA LEU A 282 3.85 -13.40 -17.45
C LEU A 282 3.97 -14.88 -17.11
N GLU A 283 4.30 -15.17 -15.85
CA GLU A 283 4.34 -16.55 -15.36
C GLU A 283 2.99 -17.01 -14.87
N ILE A 284 2.63 -18.24 -15.21
CA ILE A 284 1.45 -18.93 -14.70
C ILE A 284 1.95 -20.08 -13.82
N GLN A 285 1.62 -20.02 -12.54
CA GLN A 285 2.01 -21.02 -11.56
C GLN A 285 0.92 -22.10 -11.40
N PRO A 286 1.30 -23.35 -11.10
CA PRO A 286 0.35 -24.38 -10.69
C PRO A 286 -0.39 -23.97 -9.40
N LEU A 287 -1.68 -24.33 -9.30
CA LEU A 287 -2.50 -23.98 -8.12
C LEU A 287 -1.92 -24.50 -6.79
N CYS A 288 -1.25 -25.66 -6.83
CA CYS A 288 -0.61 -26.24 -5.64
C CYS A 288 0.52 -25.37 -5.06
N ASN A 289 1.19 -24.56 -5.88
CA ASN A 289 2.23 -23.65 -5.38
C ASN A 289 1.69 -22.58 -4.45
N ASN A 290 0.40 -22.25 -4.57
CA ASN A 290 -0.26 -21.19 -3.80
C ASN A 290 -1.18 -21.76 -2.68
N ALA A 291 -1.14 -23.08 -2.43
CA ALA A 291 -1.99 -23.70 -1.42
C ALA A 291 -1.73 -23.18 0.00
N PHE A 292 -0.54 -22.66 0.29
CA PHE A 292 -0.21 -22.04 1.57
C PHE A 292 -1.04 -20.75 1.82
N MET A 293 -1.40 -20.01 0.77
CA MET A 293 -2.21 -18.78 0.89
C MET A 293 -3.61 -19.08 1.42
N LEU A 294 -4.17 -20.24 1.06
CA LEU A 294 -5.46 -20.70 1.61
C LEU A 294 -5.35 -21.04 3.10
N ARG A 295 -4.22 -21.63 3.52
CA ARG A 295 -3.98 -21.98 4.92
C ARG A 295 -3.72 -20.77 5.80
N ASN A 296 -3.11 -19.74 5.25
CA ASN A 296 -2.78 -18.50 5.95
C ASN A 296 -3.93 -17.47 5.92
N GLY A 297 -5.05 -17.79 5.24
CA GLY A 297 -6.17 -16.87 5.08
C GLY A 297 -5.90 -15.69 4.12
N ASP A 298 -4.79 -15.73 3.37
CA ASP A 298 -4.43 -14.68 2.41
C ASP A 298 -5.30 -14.72 1.14
N ALA A 299 -5.97 -15.87 0.88
CA ALA A 299 -6.89 -16.04 -0.23
C ALA A 299 -7.92 -17.13 0.11
N GLU A 300 -9.15 -16.96 -0.38
CA GLU A 300 -10.17 -18.00 -0.35
C GLU A 300 -9.93 -19.03 -1.46
N ARG A 301 -10.47 -20.26 -1.32
CA ARG A 301 -10.29 -21.34 -2.29
C ARG A 301 -10.70 -20.90 -3.73
N GLY A 302 -11.78 -20.13 -3.87
CA GLY A 302 -12.23 -19.53 -5.12
C GLY A 302 -11.29 -18.43 -5.60
N GLY A 303 -10.76 -17.62 -4.70
CA GLY A 303 -9.80 -16.54 -4.99
C GLY A 303 -8.47 -17.05 -5.49
N SER A 304 -7.93 -18.12 -4.88
CA SER A 304 -6.66 -18.73 -5.33
C SER A 304 -6.79 -19.36 -6.72
N ALA A 305 -7.94 -19.95 -7.05
CA ALA A 305 -8.22 -20.45 -8.40
C ALA A 305 -8.45 -19.32 -9.40
N GLY A 306 -9.08 -18.23 -8.97
CA GLY A 306 -9.35 -17.04 -9.78
C GLY A 306 -8.12 -16.19 -10.09
N VAL A 307 -7.09 -16.22 -9.24
CA VAL A 307 -5.83 -15.49 -9.45
C VAL A 307 -5.10 -15.94 -10.72
N GLN A 308 -5.11 -17.23 -11.02
CA GLN A 308 -4.43 -17.79 -12.20
C GLN A 308 -5.04 -17.33 -13.55
N PRO A 309 -6.38 -17.33 -13.73
CA PRO A 309 -7.00 -16.82 -14.94
C PRO A 309 -6.76 -15.33 -15.20
N HIS A 310 -6.59 -14.50 -14.18
CA HIS A 310 -6.36 -13.07 -14.36
C HIS A 310 -5.02 -12.75 -15.04
N HIS A 311 -4.00 -13.60 -14.88
CA HIS A 311 -2.75 -13.45 -15.62
C HIS A 311 -2.93 -13.66 -17.13
N ARG A 312 -3.85 -14.54 -17.52
CA ARG A 312 -4.02 -14.92 -18.93
C ARG A 312 -4.62 -13.79 -19.78
N PRO A 313 -5.70 -13.12 -19.36
CA PRO A 313 -6.23 -11.96 -20.08
C PRO A 313 -5.22 -10.79 -20.17
N ALA A 314 -4.51 -10.49 -19.08
CA ALA A 314 -3.53 -9.42 -19.07
C ALA A 314 -2.38 -9.67 -20.07
N GLY A 315 -1.87 -10.90 -20.13
CA GLY A 315 -0.85 -11.29 -21.10
C GLY A 315 -1.31 -11.11 -22.55
N ARG A 316 -2.58 -11.42 -22.84
CA ARG A 316 -3.15 -11.23 -24.18
C ARG A 316 -3.39 -9.75 -24.50
N GLY A 317 -3.92 -9.02 -23.56
CA GLY A 317 -4.18 -7.58 -23.73
C GLY A 317 -2.91 -6.74 -23.88
N ALA A 318 -1.80 -7.19 -23.33
CA ALA A 318 -0.50 -6.55 -23.45
C ALA A 318 0.31 -7.03 -24.68
N GLY A 319 -0.24 -7.94 -25.51
CA GLY A 319 0.46 -8.53 -26.66
C GLY A 319 1.65 -9.43 -26.28
N GLN A 320 1.69 -9.88 -25.03
CA GLN A 320 2.79 -10.68 -24.49
C GLN A 320 2.52 -12.18 -24.61
N ALA A 321 3.56 -12.97 -24.88
CA ALA A 321 3.47 -14.41 -24.93
C ALA A 321 3.42 -14.99 -23.51
N GLY A 322 2.35 -15.69 -23.17
CA GLY A 322 2.26 -16.44 -21.90
C GLY A 322 3.15 -17.68 -21.96
N VAL A 323 4.14 -17.78 -21.09
CA VAL A 323 4.99 -18.98 -20.97
C VAL A 323 4.33 -19.96 -20.01
N ARG A 324 3.97 -21.13 -20.52
CA ARG A 324 3.50 -22.24 -19.69
C ARG A 324 4.69 -23.05 -19.24
N HIS A 325 5.04 -23.03 -18.00
CA HIS A 325 5.89 -24.04 -17.40
C HIS A 325 5.12 -25.37 -17.28
N ARG A 326 4.99 -26.12 -18.37
CA ARG A 326 4.71 -27.55 -18.29
C ARG A 326 6.01 -28.25 -17.93
N ARG A 327 6.13 -28.82 -16.76
CA ARG A 327 6.92 -30.03 -16.60
C ARG A 327 6.22 -31.07 -17.47
N ARG A 328 6.70 -31.27 -18.71
CA ARG A 328 6.42 -32.49 -19.45
C ARG A 328 7.09 -33.62 -18.65
N ALA A 329 6.28 -34.45 -18.00
CA ALA A 329 6.70 -35.81 -17.77
C ALA A 329 6.97 -36.39 -19.18
N LEU A 330 8.18 -36.66 -19.48
CA LEU A 330 8.55 -37.44 -20.69
C LEU A 330 7.81 -38.76 -20.59
N PRO A 331 7.08 -39.22 -21.64
CA PRO A 331 6.53 -40.56 -21.66
C PRO A 331 7.69 -41.51 -21.50
N GLY A 332 7.53 -42.49 -20.64
CA GLY A 332 8.53 -43.51 -20.40
C GLY A 332 9.02 -44.16 -21.72
N ALA A 333 10.21 -43.83 -22.14
CA ALA A 333 11.00 -44.67 -23.02
C ALA A 333 11.70 -45.69 -22.12
N GLY A 334 11.37 -46.94 -22.34
CA GLY A 334 11.90 -48.06 -21.59
C GLY A 334 13.41 -48.09 -21.52
N GLY A 335 13.88 -48.42 -20.36
CA GLY A 335 15.10 -49.10 -20.04
C GLY A 335 16.40 -48.68 -20.71
N ARG A 336 17.17 -47.89 -19.98
CA ARG A 336 18.61 -48.18 -19.65
C ARG A 336 18.97 -47.25 -18.49
N GLY A 337 19.40 -47.88 -17.39
CA GLY A 337 19.72 -47.22 -16.16
C GLY A 337 20.83 -46.18 -16.32
N ILE A 338 20.57 -44.97 -15.91
CA ILE A 338 21.58 -43.98 -15.60
C ILE A 338 22.11 -44.35 -14.22
N PRO A 339 23.42 -44.52 -14.04
CA PRO A 339 23.98 -44.85 -12.72
C PRO A 339 23.68 -43.72 -11.73
N PRO A 340 23.47 -44.03 -10.42
CA PRO A 340 23.25 -43.03 -9.42
C PRO A 340 24.48 -42.15 -9.28
N TYR A 341 24.26 -40.82 -9.31
CA TYR A 341 25.29 -39.83 -8.99
C TYR A 341 25.77 -40.07 -7.55
N PRO A 342 27.08 -40.02 -7.27
CA PRO A 342 27.60 -40.19 -5.93
C PRO A 342 27.12 -39.05 -5.04
N ALA A 343 26.61 -39.41 -3.86
CA ALA A 343 26.30 -38.51 -2.79
C ALA A 343 27.59 -37.81 -2.32
N GLY A 344 27.72 -36.52 -2.60
CA GLY A 344 28.88 -35.76 -2.10
C GLY A 344 29.28 -34.52 -2.86
N GLN A 345 28.50 -34.02 -3.79
CA GLN A 345 28.77 -32.70 -4.38
C GLN A 345 27.76 -31.68 -3.85
N GLN A 346 28.30 -30.72 -3.10
CA GLN A 346 27.60 -29.50 -2.74
C GLN A 346 27.03 -28.88 -4.04
N GLU A 347 25.70 -28.70 -4.06
CA GLU A 347 25.05 -27.93 -5.10
C GLU A 347 25.67 -26.54 -5.15
N VAL A 348 26.44 -26.30 -6.21
CA VAL A 348 26.76 -24.93 -6.60
C VAL A 348 25.46 -24.32 -7.09
N ARG A 349 24.71 -23.69 -6.15
CA ARG A 349 23.53 -22.90 -6.46
C ARG A 349 23.92 -21.78 -7.44
N GLY A 350 23.41 -21.88 -8.65
CA GLY A 350 23.08 -20.69 -9.42
C GLY A 350 24.15 -20.15 -10.33
N ARG A 351 24.50 -20.86 -11.37
CA ARG A 351 24.92 -20.18 -12.60
C ARG A 351 23.69 -19.94 -13.47
N GLY A 352 23.16 -18.69 -13.42
CA GLY A 352 22.20 -18.19 -14.39
C GLY A 352 20.83 -17.71 -13.91
N ARG A 353 20.53 -17.71 -12.63
CA ARG A 353 19.30 -17.10 -12.11
C ARG A 353 19.64 -15.99 -11.10
N ALA A 354 19.63 -14.76 -11.55
CA ALA A 354 19.62 -13.62 -10.64
C ALA A 354 18.17 -13.35 -10.23
N ALA A 355 17.79 -13.76 -9.02
CA ALA A 355 16.57 -13.25 -8.39
C ALA A 355 16.88 -11.86 -7.86
N ALA A 356 16.37 -10.83 -8.51
CA ALA A 356 16.50 -9.46 -8.06
C ALA A 356 15.17 -9.01 -7.45
N HIS A 357 15.25 -8.27 -6.35
CA HIS A 357 14.09 -7.67 -5.68
C HIS A 357 13.97 -6.22 -6.13
N LEU A 358 12.81 -5.85 -6.63
CA LEU A 358 12.51 -4.48 -7.05
C LEU A 358 11.97 -3.66 -5.88
N LEU A 359 12.55 -2.49 -5.70
CA LEU A 359 11.93 -1.39 -4.95
C LEU A 359 11.18 -0.52 -5.96
N GLN A 360 9.92 -0.22 -5.68
CA GLN A 360 9.21 0.76 -6.51
C GLN A 360 9.85 2.14 -6.33
N ASP A 361 10.20 2.79 -7.44
CA ASP A 361 10.47 4.21 -7.44
C ASP A 361 9.20 5.00 -7.13
N HIS A 362 9.35 5.97 -6.28
CA HIS A 362 8.40 7.07 -6.19
C HIS A 362 8.74 8.06 -7.31
N GLY A 363 8.53 7.67 -8.55
CA GLY A 363 8.48 8.60 -9.65
C GLY A 363 7.11 9.25 -9.63
N GLY A 364 7.03 10.45 -9.10
CA GLY A 364 5.95 11.34 -9.48
C GLY A 364 6.19 11.73 -10.95
N ASP A 365 5.16 11.65 -11.71
CA ASP A 365 4.74 12.58 -12.75
C ASP A 365 3.23 12.62 -12.73
#